data_07477438d0e0c91b46f06956a823a91f
#
_entry.id   07477438d0e0c91b46f06956a823a91f
#
_cell.length_a   1.000
_cell.length_b   1.000
_cell.length_c   1.000
_cell.angle_alpha   90.00
_cell.angle_beta   90.00
_cell.angle_gamma   90.00
#
_symmetry.space_group_name_H-M   'P 1'
#
loop_
_entity.id
_entity.type
_entity.pdbx_description
1 polymer ?
#
loop_
_entity_poly.entity_id
_entity_poly.type
_entity_poly.pdbx_seq_one_letter_code
_entity_poly.pdbx_strand_id
1 'polypeptide(L)'
;MKIKTFLATMLLAGIIVSCSQQTSTDPSAAAPADDGRLWYEKPFRLVQTNLREIDAITLDPEEYVSMIKDFKATAALFNVGGIVANYPSELEFEYVNPNLREDMVGRVLELLHKEGIAMMGRFDFSKMNEKYAFQNPDWLYKNVKGEYVNYNGQVHTCINGPYQQEYALKILAEVLDRYSLDGVFFNMIGYPTRDYSNNYHGICQCDNCKKRFREFSGMTLPTVEDPKDPVFNKYQEFKSYTIDDQFTRVNELIKSKGEHIAVCTYTVEGVDIVRTESHSGMWRRQEWDYSGTENVKIHMNSWTNRTVANTTVHFVDYPARHAGEWPHLAGRRLIQNMIHGAPLDYYMIGRLENQEDRALIPVLKDIFNFHAENEGYFTDIHSLARVAVVRGPQDEFRGLLRILSENHIPFDILHPLCLDPGIETPKKLEDYDVLVLPDYRNLSDEEVARIDKYVENGGKVLATGFPSTQDKLGN
;
A
#
# COMPACT_ATOMS: atom_id res chain seq x y z
N MET A 1 51.83 -31.98 52.95
CA MET A 1 51.82 -30.49 52.82
C MET A 1 50.37 -30.05 52.95
N LYS A 2 49.99 -29.44 54.07
CA LYS A 2 48.63 -29.11 54.44
C LYS A 2 48.32 -27.69 53.97
N ILE A 3 47.32 -27.54 53.14
CA ILE A 3 46.76 -26.23 52.78
C ILE A 3 45.56 -25.97 53.66
N LYS A 4 45.63 -24.90 54.44
CA LYS A 4 44.56 -24.42 55.32
C LYS A 4 43.55 -23.61 54.53
N THR A 5 42.30 -24.01 54.66
CA THR A 5 41.12 -23.27 54.21
C THR A 5 40.81 -22.13 55.17
N PHE A 6 40.74 -20.89 54.67
CA PHE A 6 40.23 -19.76 55.40
C PHE A 6 38.76 -19.49 54.99
N LEU A 7 37.85 -19.66 55.91
CA LEU A 7 36.46 -19.25 55.78
C LEU A 7 36.38 -17.80 56.23
N ALA A 8 35.99 -16.89 55.33
CA ALA A 8 35.59 -15.54 55.69
C ALA A 8 34.06 -15.46 55.71
N THR A 9 33.52 -15.27 56.91
CA THR A 9 32.11 -15.06 57.13
C THR A 9 31.80 -13.60 56.92
N MET A 10 31.10 -13.26 55.83
CA MET A 10 30.50 -11.92 55.66
C MET A 10 29.07 -11.91 56.19
N LEU A 11 28.84 -11.13 57.24
CA LEU A 11 27.52 -10.77 57.72
C LEU A 11 26.87 -9.83 56.68
N LEU A 12 25.81 -10.27 56.05
CA LEU A 12 24.89 -9.39 55.29
C LEU A 12 23.84 -8.86 56.24
N ALA A 13 23.91 -7.55 56.57
CA ALA A 13 22.83 -6.81 57.19
C ALA A 13 21.74 -6.58 56.14
N GLY A 14 20.63 -7.27 56.27
CA GLY A 14 19.46 -7.08 55.43
C GLY A 14 18.76 -5.76 55.75
N ILE A 15 18.79 -4.82 54.82
CA ILE A 15 17.90 -3.67 54.85
C ILE A 15 16.60 -4.10 54.15
N ILE A 16 15.58 -4.36 54.97
CA ILE A 16 14.21 -4.57 54.49
C ILE A 16 13.68 -3.20 54.10
N VAL A 17 13.74 -2.83 52.82
CA VAL A 17 12.95 -1.71 52.29
C VAL A 17 11.54 -2.21 52.08
N SER A 18 10.65 -1.85 52.95
CA SER A 18 9.20 -2.03 52.80
C SER A 18 8.74 -1.16 51.61
N CYS A 19 8.54 -1.76 50.47
CA CYS A 19 7.83 -1.14 49.38
C CYS A 19 6.34 -1.12 49.73
N SER A 20 5.85 -0.01 50.25
CA SER A 20 4.41 0.28 50.33
C SER A 20 3.90 0.33 48.90
N GLN A 21 3.08 -0.62 48.50
CA GLN A 21 2.26 -0.52 47.30
C GLN A 21 1.36 0.70 47.43
N GLN A 22 1.77 1.83 46.87
CA GLN A 22 0.83 2.86 46.47
C GLN A 22 0.06 2.28 45.27
N THR A 23 -1.18 1.87 45.54
CA THR A 23 -2.18 1.73 44.51
C THR A 23 -2.39 3.10 43.91
N SER A 24 -1.65 3.43 42.86
CA SER A 24 -2.01 4.51 41.97
C SER A 24 -3.34 4.07 41.33
N THR A 25 -4.42 4.65 41.79
CA THR A 25 -5.66 4.69 41.02
C THR A 25 -5.33 5.47 39.79
N ASP A 26 -5.13 4.75 38.66
CA ASP A 26 -5.02 5.32 37.33
C ASP A 26 -6.23 6.22 37.09
N PRO A 27 -6.05 7.51 36.80
CA PRO A 27 -7.16 8.30 36.33
C PRO A 27 -7.67 7.65 35.09
N SER A 28 -8.93 7.24 35.06
CA SER A 28 -9.63 6.75 33.88
C SER A 28 -9.14 7.57 32.67
N ALA A 29 -8.51 6.93 31.71
CA ALA A 29 -8.14 7.58 30.48
C ALA A 29 -9.44 8.13 29.89
N ALA A 30 -9.63 9.44 30.02
CA ALA A 30 -10.69 10.12 29.29
C ALA A 30 -10.45 9.79 27.82
N ALA A 31 -11.51 9.43 27.11
CA ALA A 31 -11.43 9.24 25.67
C ALA A 31 -10.68 10.45 25.10
N PRO A 32 -9.68 10.26 24.22
CA PRO A 32 -8.93 11.36 23.67
C PRO A 32 -9.91 12.36 23.07
N ALA A 33 -9.79 13.63 23.46
CA ALA A 33 -10.60 14.70 22.91
C ALA A 33 -10.49 14.61 21.37
N ASP A 34 -11.60 14.80 20.68
CA ASP A 34 -11.59 14.85 19.23
C ASP A 34 -10.65 15.99 18.80
N ASP A 35 -9.52 15.62 18.23
CA ASP A 35 -8.46 16.54 17.80
C ASP A 35 -8.70 17.09 16.39
N GLY A 36 -9.88 16.80 15.79
CA GLY A 36 -10.29 17.24 14.48
C GLY A 36 -9.60 16.52 13.31
N ARG A 37 -8.70 15.56 13.60
CA ARG A 37 -8.04 14.75 12.56
C ARG A 37 -9.00 13.71 12.00
N LEU A 38 -8.89 13.46 10.70
CA LEU A 38 -9.64 12.39 10.04
C LEU A 38 -9.16 11.01 10.53
N TRP A 39 -10.00 10.01 10.42
CA TRP A 39 -9.73 8.67 10.95
C TRP A 39 -8.42 8.07 10.43
N TYR A 40 -8.08 8.34 9.18
CA TYR A 40 -6.86 7.83 8.50
C TYR A 40 -5.60 8.65 8.80
N GLU A 41 -5.72 9.80 9.44
CA GLU A 41 -4.59 10.61 9.94
C GLU A 41 -4.15 10.17 11.35
N LYS A 42 -4.93 9.30 11.99
CA LYS A 42 -4.67 8.70 13.30
C LYS A 42 -4.06 7.31 13.11
N PRO A 43 -3.33 6.75 14.09
CA PRO A 43 -2.93 5.34 14.02
C PRO A 43 -4.16 4.45 13.86
N PHE A 44 -4.16 3.58 12.86
CA PHE A 44 -5.25 2.65 12.64
C PHE A 44 -4.76 1.21 12.41
N ARG A 45 -5.67 0.27 12.49
CA ARG A 45 -5.45 -1.16 12.27
C ARG A 45 -6.46 -1.65 11.25
N LEU A 46 -5.97 -1.97 10.06
CA LEU A 46 -6.78 -2.36 8.90
C LEU A 46 -6.73 -3.87 8.70
N VAL A 47 -7.89 -4.49 8.53
CA VAL A 47 -8.02 -5.86 8.03
C VAL A 47 -8.75 -5.84 6.70
N GLN A 48 -8.11 -6.38 5.67
CA GLN A 48 -8.71 -6.56 4.35
C GLN A 48 -9.09 -8.02 4.13
N THR A 49 -10.34 -8.23 3.72
CA THR A 49 -10.80 -9.50 3.15
C THR A 49 -11.08 -9.28 1.67
N ASN A 50 -10.39 -10.02 0.80
CA ASN A 50 -10.67 -9.97 -0.63
C ASN A 50 -11.62 -11.12 -1.00
N LEU A 51 -12.93 -10.85 -0.87
CA LEU A 51 -13.97 -11.84 -1.07
C LEU A 51 -13.98 -12.37 -2.51
N ARG A 52 -14.14 -13.67 -2.63
CA ARG A 52 -14.48 -14.34 -3.89
C ARG A 52 -15.99 -14.28 -4.08
N GLU A 53 -16.45 -14.41 -5.31
CA GLU A 53 -17.89 -14.44 -5.63
C GLU A 53 -18.66 -15.49 -4.80
N ILE A 54 -18.06 -16.68 -4.59
CA ILE A 54 -18.63 -17.77 -3.83
C ILE A 54 -18.75 -17.49 -2.32
N ASP A 55 -17.95 -16.57 -1.77
CA ASP A 55 -17.95 -16.29 -0.33
C ASP A 55 -19.29 -15.71 0.15
N ALA A 56 -20.03 -15.06 -0.75
CA ALA A 56 -21.37 -14.54 -0.45
C ALA A 56 -22.40 -15.63 -0.08
N ILE A 57 -22.17 -16.89 -0.45
CA ILE A 57 -23.09 -18.01 -0.13
C ILE A 57 -23.18 -18.23 1.39
N THR A 58 -22.08 -18.08 2.09
CA THR A 58 -21.96 -18.48 3.49
C THR A 58 -21.39 -17.39 4.39
N LEU A 59 -21.14 -16.18 3.87
CA LEU A 59 -20.71 -15.07 4.70
C LEU A 59 -21.84 -14.65 5.63
N ASP A 60 -21.58 -14.68 6.92
CA ASP A 60 -22.43 -14.12 7.96
C ASP A 60 -21.86 -12.76 8.39
N PRO A 61 -22.60 -11.65 8.22
CA PRO A 61 -22.09 -10.32 8.54
C PRO A 61 -21.72 -10.13 10.00
N GLU A 62 -22.45 -10.75 10.93
CA GLU A 62 -22.19 -10.68 12.37
C GLU A 62 -20.88 -11.42 12.74
N GLU A 63 -20.68 -12.62 12.18
CA GLU A 63 -19.42 -13.37 12.37
C GLU A 63 -18.25 -12.62 11.74
N TYR A 64 -18.44 -12.01 10.56
CA TYR A 64 -17.43 -11.19 9.90
C TYR A 64 -16.99 -10.02 10.78
N VAL A 65 -17.92 -9.23 11.30
CA VAL A 65 -17.61 -8.09 12.16
C VAL A 65 -17.00 -8.54 13.50
N SER A 66 -17.45 -9.67 14.05
CA SER A 66 -16.83 -10.27 15.23
C SER A 66 -15.36 -10.62 14.99
N MET A 67 -15.02 -11.16 13.83
CA MET A 67 -13.64 -11.44 13.44
C MET A 67 -12.79 -10.16 13.32
N ILE A 68 -13.31 -9.10 12.72
CA ILE A 68 -12.63 -7.80 12.61
C ILE A 68 -12.34 -7.23 14.01
N LYS A 69 -13.30 -7.30 14.93
CA LYS A 69 -13.14 -6.90 16.34
C LYS A 69 -12.09 -7.71 17.08
N ASP A 70 -12.02 -9.00 16.82
CA ASP A 70 -11.06 -9.91 17.48
C ASP A 70 -9.60 -9.59 17.11
N PHE A 71 -9.37 -8.95 15.95
CA PHE A 71 -8.10 -8.33 15.59
C PHE A 71 -7.87 -6.96 16.25
N LYS A 72 -8.79 -6.41 17.05
CA LYS A 72 -8.74 -5.01 17.49
C LYS A 72 -8.59 -4.03 16.32
N ALA A 73 -9.10 -4.40 15.15
CA ALA A 73 -9.08 -3.53 13.98
C ALA A 73 -9.99 -2.32 14.19
N THR A 74 -9.54 -1.17 13.67
CA THR A 74 -10.29 0.09 13.69
C THR A 74 -10.79 0.46 12.30
N ALA A 75 -10.35 -0.29 11.28
CA ALA A 75 -10.81 -0.17 9.91
C ALA A 75 -10.91 -1.54 9.24
N ALA A 76 -11.87 -1.70 8.35
CA ALA A 76 -12.03 -2.87 7.49
C ALA A 76 -12.05 -2.46 6.03
N LEU A 77 -11.42 -3.25 5.16
CA LEU A 77 -11.49 -3.06 3.71
C LEU A 77 -12.30 -4.20 3.11
N PHE A 78 -13.46 -3.85 2.57
CA PHE A 78 -14.48 -4.79 2.11
C PHE A 78 -14.76 -4.64 0.62
N ASN A 79 -14.99 -5.77 -0.10
CA ASN A 79 -15.29 -5.74 -1.53
C ASN A 79 -16.68 -5.17 -1.80
N VAL A 80 -16.76 -4.11 -2.59
CA VAL A 80 -18.00 -3.43 -2.95
C VAL A 80 -18.37 -3.71 -4.40
N GLY A 81 -17.56 -3.28 -5.38
CA GLY A 81 -17.95 -3.33 -6.79
C GLY A 81 -16.79 -3.38 -7.78
N GLY A 82 -17.13 -3.29 -9.06
CA GLY A 82 -16.23 -3.35 -10.19
C GLY A 82 -16.27 -4.71 -10.89
N ILE A 83 -15.40 -5.67 -10.52
CA ILE A 83 -15.48 -7.02 -11.14
C ILE A 83 -16.77 -7.74 -10.74
N VAL A 84 -17.17 -7.62 -9.47
CA VAL A 84 -18.37 -8.21 -8.88
C VAL A 84 -18.93 -7.23 -7.84
N ALA A 85 -20.18 -6.84 -7.96
CA ALA A 85 -20.89 -6.04 -6.97
C ALA A 85 -21.44 -6.93 -5.85
N ASN A 86 -21.10 -6.63 -4.59
CA ASN A 86 -21.62 -7.30 -3.40
C ASN A 86 -22.79 -6.52 -2.76
N TYR A 87 -23.48 -5.71 -3.56
CA TYR A 87 -24.68 -4.95 -3.21
C TYR A 87 -25.69 -5.02 -4.38
N PRO A 88 -26.97 -4.77 -4.16
CA PRO A 88 -27.98 -4.78 -5.21
C PRO A 88 -27.89 -3.47 -6.05
N SER A 89 -26.97 -3.45 -7.04
CA SER A 89 -26.81 -2.35 -7.99
C SER A 89 -28.03 -2.24 -8.92
N GLU A 90 -28.41 -1.01 -9.25
CA GLU A 90 -29.45 -0.70 -10.25
C GLU A 90 -28.86 -0.49 -11.66
N LEU A 91 -27.54 -0.51 -11.79
CA LEU A 91 -26.83 -0.31 -13.05
C LEU A 91 -26.81 -1.60 -13.88
N GLU A 92 -27.44 -1.59 -15.06
CA GLU A 92 -27.60 -2.77 -15.92
C GLU A 92 -26.25 -3.39 -16.38
N PHE A 93 -25.18 -2.61 -16.36
CA PHE A 93 -23.84 -3.04 -16.78
C PHE A 93 -22.97 -3.53 -15.62
N GLU A 94 -23.41 -3.39 -14.37
CA GLU A 94 -22.67 -3.87 -13.20
C GLU A 94 -23.02 -5.36 -12.93
N TYR A 95 -22.00 -6.17 -12.75
CA TYR A 95 -22.20 -7.60 -12.46
C TYR A 95 -22.48 -7.80 -10.97
N VAL A 96 -23.75 -7.84 -10.62
CA VAL A 96 -24.20 -8.16 -9.26
C VAL A 96 -23.88 -9.64 -8.97
N ASN A 97 -23.29 -9.89 -7.81
CA ASN A 97 -22.95 -11.22 -7.34
C ASN A 97 -24.22 -12.10 -7.29
N PRO A 98 -24.30 -13.18 -8.09
CA PRO A 98 -25.50 -14.01 -8.15
C PRO A 98 -25.78 -14.78 -6.85
N ASN A 99 -24.83 -14.81 -5.93
CA ASN A 99 -24.95 -15.50 -4.66
C ASN A 99 -25.40 -14.57 -3.52
N LEU A 100 -25.67 -13.29 -3.79
CA LEU A 100 -26.19 -12.38 -2.77
C LEU A 100 -27.57 -12.83 -2.29
N ARG A 101 -27.73 -12.85 -0.97
CA ARG A 101 -29.00 -13.14 -0.29
C ARG A 101 -29.67 -11.86 0.21
N GLU A 102 -28.87 -10.82 0.46
CA GLU A 102 -29.27 -9.54 0.98
C GLU A 102 -28.27 -8.46 0.52
N ASP A 103 -28.49 -7.20 0.91
CA ASP A 103 -27.52 -6.12 0.75
C ASP A 103 -26.34 -6.31 1.73
N MET A 104 -25.35 -7.10 1.29
CA MET A 104 -24.20 -7.46 2.11
C MET A 104 -23.35 -6.24 2.48
N VAL A 105 -23.14 -5.32 1.54
CA VAL A 105 -22.38 -4.09 1.79
C VAL A 105 -23.06 -3.23 2.86
N GLY A 106 -24.37 -2.99 2.70
CA GLY A 106 -25.14 -2.19 3.65
C GLY A 106 -25.16 -2.81 5.05
N ARG A 107 -25.34 -4.14 5.12
CA ARG A 107 -25.38 -4.85 6.41
C ARG A 107 -24.03 -4.85 7.13
N VAL A 108 -22.94 -5.14 6.42
CA VAL A 108 -21.58 -5.11 7.01
C VAL A 108 -21.21 -3.69 7.45
N LEU A 109 -21.51 -2.67 6.65
CA LEU A 109 -21.27 -1.27 6.98
C LEU A 109 -22.00 -0.86 8.27
N GLU A 110 -23.29 -1.17 8.38
CA GLU A 110 -24.09 -0.87 9.59
C GLU A 110 -23.45 -1.47 10.84
N LEU A 111 -23.05 -2.74 10.77
CA LEU A 111 -22.46 -3.46 11.89
C LEU A 111 -21.08 -2.93 12.26
N LEU A 112 -20.23 -2.61 11.28
CA LEU A 112 -18.91 -2.02 11.55
C LEU A 112 -19.04 -0.64 12.21
N HIS A 113 -19.92 0.22 11.68
CA HIS A 113 -20.16 1.55 12.26
C HIS A 113 -20.71 1.48 13.68
N LYS A 114 -21.60 0.51 13.98
CA LYS A 114 -22.09 0.27 15.34
C LYS A 114 -20.95 -0.02 16.33
N GLU A 115 -19.88 -0.63 15.86
CA GLU A 115 -18.69 -0.93 16.67
C GLU A 115 -17.60 0.16 16.59
N GLY A 116 -17.87 1.28 15.90
CA GLY A 116 -16.91 2.38 15.71
C GLY A 116 -15.74 2.02 14.77
N ILE A 117 -15.95 1.07 13.85
CA ILE A 117 -14.94 0.60 12.90
C ILE A 117 -15.24 1.24 11.54
N ALA A 118 -14.25 1.93 10.97
CA ALA A 118 -14.34 2.52 9.64
C ALA A 118 -14.41 1.45 8.55
N MET A 119 -15.18 1.69 7.49
CA MET A 119 -15.25 0.80 6.34
C MET A 119 -14.74 1.47 5.07
N MET A 120 -13.67 0.91 4.49
CA MET A 120 -13.21 1.24 3.15
C MET A 120 -13.84 0.30 2.13
N GLY A 121 -14.46 0.86 1.11
CA GLY A 121 -14.98 0.08 -0.02
C GLY A 121 -13.87 -0.23 -1.03
N ARG A 122 -13.67 -1.52 -1.36
CA ARG A 122 -12.73 -1.94 -2.40
C ARG A 122 -13.42 -2.05 -3.75
N PHE A 123 -12.82 -1.38 -4.75
CA PHE A 123 -13.22 -1.45 -6.14
C PHE A 123 -12.08 -1.98 -7.02
N ASP A 124 -12.43 -2.70 -8.07
CA ASP A 124 -11.49 -3.16 -9.09
C ASP A 124 -12.13 -3.02 -10.48
N PHE A 125 -11.74 -1.98 -11.19
CA PHE A 125 -12.24 -1.69 -12.52
C PHE A 125 -11.31 -2.18 -13.64
N SER A 126 -10.20 -2.84 -13.28
CA SER A 126 -9.23 -3.36 -14.25
C SER A 126 -9.75 -4.53 -15.10
N LYS A 127 -10.82 -5.15 -14.63
CA LYS A 127 -11.50 -6.27 -15.29
C LYS A 127 -12.99 -6.16 -15.10
N MET A 128 -13.72 -6.87 -15.94
CA MET A 128 -15.15 -7.04 -15.81
C MET A 128 -15.55 -8.48 -16.16
N ASN A 129 -16.74 -8.89 -15.70
CA ASN A 129 -17.27 -10.20 -16.01
C ASN A 129 -17.52 -10.37 -17.52
N GLU A 130 -17.13 -11.51 -18.09
CA GLU A 130 -17.27 -11.79 -19.54
C GLU A 130 -18.70 -11.68 -20.05
N LYS A 131 -19.70 -11.89 -19.18
CA LYS A 131 -21.13 -11.74 -19.52
C LYS A 131 -21.45 -10.35 -20.09
N TYR A 132 -20.80 -9.30 -19.58
CA TYR A 132 -21.00 -7.92 -20.03
C TYR A 132 -19.87 -7.43 -20.93
N ALA A 133 -18.65 -7.96 -20.77
CA ALA A 133 -17.48 -7.53 -21.51
C ALA A 133 -17.67 -7.60 -23.03
N PHE A 134 -18.11 -8.73 -23.53
CA PHE A 134 -18.27 -8.95 -24.98
C PHE A 134 -19.46 -8.22 -25.62
N GLN A 135 -20.34 -7.64 -24.80
CA GLN A 135 -21.39 -6.73 -25.28
C GLN A 135 -20.84 -5.30 -25.54
N ASN A 136 -19.68 -4.98 -24.93
CA ASN A 136 -19.07 -3.67 -24.97
C ASN A 136 -17.59 -3.75 -25.36
N PRO A 137 -17.25 -4.18 -26.59
CA PRO A 137 -15.88 -4.51 -26.99
C PRO A 137 -14.94 -3.30 -27.03
N ASP A 138 -15.44 -2.08 -27.08
CA ASP A 138 -14.70 -0.82 -26.99
C ASP A 138 -14.23 -0.47 -25.57
N TRP A 139 -14.76 -1.17 -24.54
CA TRP A 139 -14.31 -1.03 -23.17
C TRP A 139 -13.04 -1.81 -22.86
N LEU A 140 -12.70 -2.78 -23.75
CA LEU A 140 -11.77 -3.84 -23.44
C LEU A 140 -10.34 -3.54 -23.87
N TYR A 141 -9.42 -4.08 -23.09
CA TYR A 141 -8.02 -4.16 -23.44
C TYR A 141 -7.83 -5.12 -24.64
N LYS A 142 -7.01 -4.72 -25.61
CA LYS A 142 -6.56 -5.56 -26.73
C LYS A 142 -5.05 -5.72 -26.70
N ASN A 143 -4.56 -6.93 -26.77
CA ASN A 143 -3.13 -7.20 -26.88
C ASN A 143 -2.58 -6.76 -28.25
N VAL A 144 -1.27 -6.91 -28.47
CA VAL A 144 -0.60 -6.54 -29.75
C VAL A 144 -1.10 -7.33 -30.97
N LYS A 145 -1.79 -8.46 -30.75
CA LYS A 145 -2.40 -9.25 -31.82
C LYS A 145 -3.86 -8.85 -32.09
N GLY A 146 -4.40 -7.90 -31.31
CA GLY A 146 -5.81 -7.49 -31.38
C GLY A 146 -6.77 -8.42 -30.61
N GLU A 147 -6.26 -9.35 -29.81
CA GLU A 147 -7.05 -10.30 -29.02
C GLU A 147 -7.43 -9.68 -27.67
N TYR A 148 -8.61 -10.03 -27.15
CA TYR A 148 -9.00 -9.67 -25.78
C TYR A 148 -8.31 -10.57 -24.76
N VAL A 149 -8.02 -10.02 -23.59
CA VAL A 149 -7.41 -10.75 -22.49
C VAL A 149 -8.51 -11.20 -21.52
N ASN A 150 -8.82 -12.49 -21.55
CA ASN A 150 -9.77 -13.12 -20.65
C ASN A 150 -9.02 -14.06 -19.68
N TYR A 151 -9.11 -13.77 -18.40
CA TYR A 151 -8.55 -14.60 -17.34
C TYR A 151 -9.68 -15.21 -16.51
N ASN A 152 -10.03 -16.47 -16.81
CA ASN A 152 -11.06 -17.22 -16.08
C ASN A 152 -12.41 -16.48 -15.97
N GLY A 153 -12.93 -15.94 -17.08
CA GLY A 153 -14.19 -15.21 -17.10
C GLY A 153 -14.11 -13.73 -16.70
N GLN A 154 -12.90 -13.25 -16.36
CA GLN A 154 -12.63 -11.85 -16.08
C GLN A 154 -11.84 -11.25 -17.25
N VAL A 155 -12.49 -10.38 -18.01
CA VAL A 155 -11.93 -9.75 -19.21
C VAL A 155 -11.30 -8.42 -18.82
N HIS A 156 -10.06 -8.20 -19.25
CA HIS A 156 -9.34 -6.95 -18.95
C HIS A 156 -10.01 -5.75 -19.63
N THR A 157 -10.22 -4.68 -18.87
CA THR A 157 -10.73 -3.40 -19.37
C THR A 157 -9.56 -2.47 -19.70
N CYS A 158 -9.81 -1.48 -20.54
CA CYS A 158 -8.82 -0.48 -20.89
C CYS A 158 -9.00 0.79 -20.04
N ILE A 159 -7.91 1.28 -19.41
CA ILE A 159 -7.94 2.52 -18.63
C ILE A 159 -8.39 3.73 -19.49
N ASN A 160 -8.12 3.72 -20.79
CA ASN A 160 -8.53 4.76 -21.74
C ASN A 160 -9.90 4.49 -22.38
N GLY A 161 -10.53 3.36 -22.06
CA GLY A 161 -11.82 2.96 -22.58
C GLY A 161 -13.00 3.53 -21.77
N PRO A 162 -14.19 3.57 -22.36
CA PRO A 162 -15.39 4.13 -21.71
C PRO A 162 -15.69 3.52 -20.34
N TYR A 163 -15.48 2.22 -20.15
CA TYR A 163 -15.75 1.58 -18.86
C TYR A 163 -15.04 2.28 -17.70
N GLN A 164 -13.71 2.42 -17.76
CA GLN A 164 -12.97 3.07 -16.67
C GLN A 164 -13.10 4.59 -16.69
N GLN A 165 -13.33 5.20 -17.86
CA GLN A 165 -13.41 6.65 -18.01
C GLN A 165 -14.77 7.24 -17.62
N GLU A 166 -15.85 6.45 -17.74
CA GLU A 166 -17.23 6.93 -17.52
C GLU A 166 -18.04 6.00 -16.62
N TYR A 167 -18.12 4.71 -16.96
CA TYR A 167 -19.03 3.78 -16.29
C TYR A 167 -18.59 3.44 -14.88
N ALA A 168 -17.29 3.32 -14.64
CA ALA A 168 -16.73 3.13 -13.30
C ALA A 168 -17.07 4.29 -12.35
N LEU A 169 -17.11 5.52 -12.86
CA LEU A 169 -17.53 6.69 -12.07
C LEU A 169 -19.02 6.62 -11.72
N LYS A 170 -19.88 6.05 -12.57
CA LYS A 170 -21.30 5.84 -12.27
C LYS A 170 -21.48 4.79 -11.15
N ILE A 171 -20.71 3.70 -11.19
CA ILE A 171 -20.71 2.69 -10.12
C ILE A 171 -20.29 3.34 -8.79
N LEU A 172 -19.21 4.11 -8.83
CA LEU A 172 -18.70 4.80 -7.65
C LEU A 172 -19.72 5.81 -7.08
N ALA A 173 -20.38 6.58 -7.96
CA ALA A 173 -21.42 7.52 -7.56
C ALA A 173 -22.62 6.82 -6.92
N GLU A 174 -23.13 5.72 -7.53
CA GLU A 174 -24.24 4.93 -6.98
C GLU A 174 -23.91 4.43 -5.57
N VAL A 175 -22.70 3.90 -5.38
CA VAL A 175 -22.27 3.38 -4.07
C VAL A 175 -22.17 4.50 -3.04
N LEU A 176 -21.54 5.61 -3.38
CA LEU A 176 -21.36 6.74 -2.45
C LEU A 176 -22.66 7.50 -2.16
N ASP A 177 -23.65 7.43 -3.04
CA ASP A 177 -25.00 7.96 -2.78
C ASP A 177 -25.81 7.03 -1.87
N ARG A 178 -25.50 5.74 -1.87
CA ARG A 178 -26.24 4.73 -1.11
C ARG A 178 -25.64 4.40 0.24
N TYR A 179 -24.30 4.45 0.36
CA TYR A 179 -23.57 4.01 1.55
C TYR A 179 -22.61 5.09 2.06
N SER A 180 -22.64 5.33 3.37
CA SER A 180 -21.72 6.24 4.05
C SER A 180 -20.35 5.57 4.29
N LEU A 181 -19.63 5.28 3.21
CA LEU A 181 -18.27 4.71 3.33
C LEU A 181 -17.30 5.72 3.92
N ASP A 182 -16.35 5.26 4.74
CA ASP A 182 -15.29 6.10 5.31
C ASP A 182 -14.09 6.24 4.38
N GLY A 183 -14.00 5.39 3.36
CA GLY A 183 -12.94 5.45 2.35
C GLY A 183 -13.21 4.54 1.16
N VAL A 184 -12.44 4.75 0.12
CA VAL A 184 -12.49 3.98 -1.13
C VAL A 184 -11.07 3.53 -1.48
N PHE A 185 -10.91 2.24 -1.77
CA PHE A 185 -9.66 1.68 -2.25
C PHE A 185 -9.82 1.15 -3.67
N PHE A 186 -8.93 1.59 -4.56
CA PHE A 186 -8.88 1.12 -5.94
C PHE A 186 -7.77 0.10 -6.12
N ASN A 187 -8.14 -1.10 -6.57
CA ASN A 187 -7.21 -2.15 -6.90
C ASN A 187 -6.83 -2.12 -8.38
N MET A 188 -5.60 -2.55 -8.70
CA MET A 188 -5.13 -2.81 -10.07
C MET A 188 -5.31 -1.65 -11.05
N ILE A 189 -4.88 -0.45 -10.64
CA ILE A 189 -4.96 0.74 -11.49
C ILE A 189 -3.90 0.72 -12.59
N GLY A 190 -4.21 1.37 -13.71
CA GLY A 190 -3.26 1.68 -14.76
C GLY A 190 -3.26 0.69 -15.93
N TYR A 191 -2.08 0.26 -16.33
CA TYR A 191 -1.85 -0.49 -17.55
C TYR A 191 -1.31 -1.89 -17.28
N PRO A 192 -2.16 -2.86 -16.88
CA PRO A 192 -1.71 -4.22 -16.62
C PRO A 192 -1.30 -4.91 -17.92
N THR A 193 0.01 -5.13 -18.09
CA THR A 193 0.56 -5.85 -19.25
C THR A 193 0.70 -7.35 -19.04
N ARG A 194 0.36 -7.83 -17.84
CA ARG A 194 0.40 -9.25 -17.46
C ARG A 194 -0.87 -9.66 -16.72
N ASP A 195 -1.23 -10.93 -16.86
CA ASP A 195 -2.28 -11.55 -16.05
C ASP A 195 -1.73 -12.18 -14.76
N TYR A 196 -2.61 -12.76 -13.94
CA TYR A 196 -2.22 -13.41 -12.67
C TYR A 196 -1.41 -14.70 -12.84
N SER A 197 -1.35 -15.27 -14.04
CA SER A 197 -0.45 -16.37 -14.41
C SER A 197 0.88 -15.87 -14.97
N ASN A 198 1.13 -14.56 -14.90
CA ASN A 198 2.32 -13.87 -15.42
C ASN A 198 2.48 -13.94 -16.95
N ASN A 199 1.43 -14.29 -17.70
CA ASN A 199 1.45 -14.20 -19.15
C ASN A 199 1.53 -12.73 -19.59
N TYR A 200 2.46 -12.44 -20.49
CA TYR A 200 2.66 -11.09 -21.02
C TYR A 200 1.72 -10.82 -22.20
N HIS A 201 0.97 -9.74 -22.12
CA HIS A 201 -0.01 -9.30 -23.13
C HIS A 201 0.44 -8.04 -23.88
N GLY A 202 1.43 -7.31 -23.37
CA GLY A 202 2.04 -6.14 -23.99
C GLY A 202 1.25 -4.85 -23.81
N ILE A 203 1.49 -3.90 -24.70
CA ILE A 203 0.85 -2.57 -24.70
C ILE A 203 -0.56 -2.68 -25.29
N CYS A 204 -1.56 -2.12 -24.60
CA CYS A 204 -2.94 -2.13 -25.11
C CYS A 204 -3.07 -1.45 -26.46
N GLN A 205 -3.56 -2.17 -27.46
CA GLN A 205 -3.73 -1.74 -28.85
C GLN A 205 -5.19 -1.43 -29.21
N CYS A 206 -6.06 -1.17 -28.24
CA CYS A 206 -7.43 -0.74 -28.53
C CYS A 206 -7.47 0.65 -29.16
N ASP A 207 -8.59 0.97 -29.82
CA ASP A 207 -8.71 2.24 -30.56
C ASP A 207 -8.68 3.46 -29.64
N ASN A 208 -9.16 3.31 -28.38
CA ASN A 208 -9.09 4.39 -27.38
C ASN A 208 -7.63 4.72 -27.01
N CYS A 209 -6.79 3.71 -26.77
CA CYS A 209 -5.35 3.95 -26.52
C CYS A 209 -4.65 4.59 -27.72
N LYS A 210 -4.90 4.10 -28.94
CA LYS A 210 -4.31 4.66 -30.15
C LYS A 210 -4.72 6.11 -30.37
N LYS A 211 -6.01 6.43 -30.19
CA LYS A 211 -6.54 7.78 -30.34
C LYS A 211 -5.94 8.72 -29.30
N ARG A 212 -6.05 8.36 -28.00
CA ARG A 212 -5.64 9.22 -26.88
C ARG A 212 -4.11 9.45 -26.87
N PHE A 213 -3.31 8.43 -27.21
CA PHE A 213 -1.86 8.59 -27.33
C PHE A 213 -1.47 9.51 -28.49
N ARG A 214 -2.15 9.41 -29.63
CA ARG A 214 -1.92 10.32 -30.78
C ARG A 214 -2.30 11.77 -30.42
N GLU A 215 -3.38 11.97 -29.70
CA GLU A 215 -3.79 13.31 -29.23
C GLU A 215 -2.76 13.90 -28.26
N PHE A 216 -2.20 13.08 -27.37
CA PHE A 216 -1.18 13.49 -26.39
C PHE A 216 0.19 13.78 -27.04
N SER A 217 0.65 12.94 -27.95
CA SER A 217 2.04 12.93 -28.42
C SER A 217 2.24 13.32 -29.89
N GLY A 218 1.18 13.28 -30.71
CA GLY A 218 1.26 13.33 -32.17
C GLY A 218 1.83 12.07 -32.80
N MET A 219 2.19 11.05 -32.03
CA MET A 219 2.89 9.84 -32.47
C MET A 219 1.96 8.64 -32.62
N THR A 220 2.44 7.58 -33.29
CA THR A 220 1.76 6.28 -33.32
C THR A 220 2.09 5.50 -32.06
N LEU A 221 1.07 4.88 -31.42
CA LEU A 221 1.23 4.08 -30.21
C LEU A 221 2.24 2.93 -30.44
N PRO A 222 3.26 2.76 -29.57
CA PRO A 222 4.23 1.68 -29.72
C PRO A 222 3.58 0.31 -29.48
N THR A 223 4.16 -0.73 -30.06
CA THR A 223 3.74 -2.13 -29.88
C THR A 223 4.72 -2.94 -29.04
N VAL A 224 5.91 -2.38 -28.78
CA VAL A 224 6.99 -3.02 -28.05
C VAL A 224 7.45 -2.11 -26.92
N GLU A 225 7.77 -2.71 -25.78
CA GLU A 225 8.37 -2.03 -24.64
C GLU A 225 9.89 -2.00 -24.82
N ASP A 226 10.42 -0.95 -25.47
CA ASP A 226 11.86 -0.72 -25.67
C ASP A 226 12.28 0.60 -25.03
N PRO A 227 13.00 0.57 -23.88
CA PRO A 227 13.48 1.78 -23.22
C PRO A 227 14.38 2.68 -24.07
N LYS A 228 14.94 2.16 -25.18
CA LYS A 228 15.76 2.94 -26.11
C LYS A 228 14.93 3.63 -27.20
N ASP A 229 13.65 3.27 -27.35
CA ASP A 229 12.75 3.91 -28.31
C ASP A 229 12.17 5.21 -27.70
N PRO A 230 12.42 6.38 -28.30
CA PRO A 230 11.82 7.65 -27.87
C PRO A 230 10.28 7.61 -27.82
N VAL A 231 9.65 6.83 -28.72
CA VAL A 231 8.17 6.67 -28.71
C VAL A 231 7.71 5.93 -27.49
N PHE A 232 8.46 4.89 -27.06
CA PHE A 232 8.15 4.18 -25.81
C PHE A 232 8.37 5.06 -24.57
N ASN A 233 9.41 5.88 -24.56
CA ASN A 233 9.62 6.84 -23.47
C ASN A 233 8.45 7.84 -23.38
N LYS A 234 7.97 8.33 -24.54
CA LYS A 234 6.78 9.18 -24.61
C LYS A 234 5.50 8.45 -24.17
N TYR A 235 5.41 7.15 -24.41
CA TYR A 235 4.32 6.32 -23.91
C TYR A 235 4.37 6.16 -22.37
N GLN A 236 5.55 6.14 -21.74
CA GLN A 236 5.64 6.15 -20.28
C GLN A 236 5.06 7.45 -19.67
N GLU A 237 5.40 8.62 -20.27
CA GLU A 237 4.80 9.90 -19.87
C GLU A 237 3.28 9.90 -20.05
N PHE A 238 2.79 9.35 -21.16
CA PHE A 238 1.36 9.20 -21.43
C PHE A 238 0.66 8.34 -20.37
N LYS A 239 1.29 7.25 -19.93
CA LYS A 239 0.71 6.40 -18.87
C LYS A 239 0.53 7.19 -17.56
N SER A 240 1.55 7.92 -17.14
CA SER A 240 1.46 8.77 -15.96
C SER A 240 0.34 9.81 -16.12
N TYR A 241 0.37 10.58 -17.21
CA TYR A 241 -0.65 11.59 -17.51
C TYR A 241 -2.09 11.04 -17.44
N THR A 242 -2.34 9.87 -18.01
CA THR A 242 -3.70 9.31 -18.07
C THR A 242 -4.16 8.70 -16.73
N ILE A 243 -3.23 8.21 -15.91
CA ILE A 243 -3.50 7.75 -14.55
C ILE A 243 -3.86 8.96 -13.67
N ASP A 244 -3.05 10.01 -13.72
CA ASP A 244 -3.25 11.22 -12.94
C ASP A 244 -4.56 11.92 -13.29
N ASP A 245 -4.88 12.03 -14.60
CA ASP A 245 -6.17 12.56 -15.09
C ASP A 245 -7.37 11.76 -14.55
N GLN A 246 -7.28 10.43 -14.57
CA GLN A 246 -8.35 9.58 -14.04
C GLN A 246 -8.49 9.76 -12.52
N PHE A 247 -7.37 9.77 -11.78
CA PHE A 247 -7.41 9.91 -10.32
C PHE A 247 -7.86 11.29 -9.86
N THR A 248 -7.55 12.35 -10.58
CA THR A 248 -8.09 13.67 -10.32
C THR A 248 -9.62 13.65 -10.35
N ARG A 249 -10.22 13.09 -11.40
CA ARG A 249 -11.68 13.00 -11.53
C ARG A 249 -12.32 12.07 -10.50
N VAL A 250 -11.67 10.97 -10.17
CA VAL A 250 -12.12 10.05 -9.13
C VAL A 250 -12.10 10.74 -7.76
N ASN A 251 -11.01 11.44 -7.44
CA ASN A 251 -10.87 12.19 -6.20
C ASN A 251 -11.94 13.29 -6.10
N GLU A 252 -12.12 14.11 -7.15
CA GLU A 252 -13.14 15.14 -7.19
C GLU A 252 -14.54 14.57 -6.94
N LEU A 253 -14.88 13.43 -7.55
CA LEU A 253 -16.16 12.76 -7.32
C LEU A 253 -16.32 12.33 -5.86
N ILE A 254 -15.32 11.68 -5.28
CA ILE A 254 -15.36 11.18 -3.90
C ILE A 254 -15.47 12.35 -2.93
N LYS A 255 -14.62 13.38 -3.08
CA LYS A 255 -14.62 14.56 -2.20
C LYS A 255 -15.91 15.38 -2.32
N SER A 256 -16.56 15.36 -3.49
CA SER A 256 -17.90 15.98 -3.63
C SER A 256 -18.99 15.29 -2.78
N LYS A 257 -18.79 14.02 -2.41
CA LYS A 257 -19.69 13.28 -1.52
C LYS A 257 -19.34 13.45 -0.04
N GLY A 258 -18.08 13.71 0.29
CA GLY A 258 -17.61 13.99 1.65
C GLY A 258 -16.11 14.11 1.73
N GLU A 259 -15.61 15.23 2.26
CA GLU A 259 -14.17 15.47 2.45
C GLU A 259 -13.48 14.41 3.34
N HIS A 260 -14.25 13.81 4.26
CA HIS A 260 -13.77 12.79 5.19
C HIS A 260 -13.56 11.41 4.54
N ILE A 261 -14.07 11.19 3.32
CA ILE A 261 -13.96 9.89 2.64
C ILE A 261 -12.54 9.75 2.10
N ALA A 262 -11.78 8.82 2.64
CA ALA A 262 -10.40 8.58 2.22
C ALA A 262 -10.32 8.00 0.81
N VAL A 263 -9.42 8.52 -0.01
CA VAL A 263 -9.04 7.94 -1.31
C VAL A 263 -7.73 7.18 -1.13
N CYS A 264 -7.73 5.89 -1.48
CA CYS A 264 -6.60 5.00 -1.26
C CYS A 264 -6.25 4.20 -2.51
N THR A 265 -4.98 4.14 -2.85
CA THR A 265 -4.45 3.24 -3.87
C THR A 265 -2.91 3.17 -3.84
N TYR A 266 -2.28 2.61 -4.89
CA TYR A 266 -0.84 2.39 -5.01
C TYR A 266 -0.05 3.59 -5.56
N THR A 267 -0.70 4.68 -5.99
CA THR A 267 -0.04 5.89 -6.46
C THR A 267 0.03 6.96 -5.38
N VAL A 268 0.84 7.99 -5.60
CA VAL A 268 0.96 9.14 -4.68
C VAL A 268 0.09 10.31 -5.08
N GLU A 269 -0.40 10.36 -6.33
CA GLU A 269 -1.21 11.46 -6.83
C GLU A 269 -2.70 11.24 -6.58
N GLY A 270 -3.41 12.29 -6.14
CA GLY A 270 -4.84 12.28 -5.96
C GLY A 270 -5.36 11.34 -4.85
N VAL A 271 -4.53 10.98 -3.85
CA VAL A 271 -4.90 10.06 -2.77
C VAL A 271 -4.59 10.63 -1.38
N ASP A 272 -5.36 10.21 -0.39
CA ASP A 272 -5.11 10.49 1.03
C ASP A 272 -4.23 9.41 1.66
N ILE A 273 -4.38 8.16 1.20
CA ILE A 273 -3.62 7.00 1.68
C ILE A 273 -2.85 6.36 0.52
N VAL A 274 -1.52 6.42 0.58
CA VAL A 274 -0.65 5.64 -0.31
C VAL A 274 -0.50 4.25 0.28
N ARG A 275 -0.91 3.23 -0.47
CA ARG A 275 -0.86 1.85 0.02
C ARG A 275 0.09 1.00 -0.81
N THR A 276 0.99 0.29 -0.15
CA THR A 276 1.92 -0.66 -0.74
C THR A 276 1.66 -2.07 -0.23
N GLU A 277 2.32 -3.07 -0.80
CA GLU A 277 2.17 -4.47 -0.40
C GLU A 277 3.52 -5.12 -0.11
N SER A 278 3.58 -5.83 1.02
CA SER A 278 4.67 -6.75 1.35
C SER A 278 4.16 -8.18 1.23
N HIS A 279 4.59 -8.86 0.19
CA HIS A 279 4.29 -10.27 -0.02
C HIS A 279 5.51 -11.01 -0.55
N SER A 280 5.55 -12.32 -0.36
CA SER A 280 6.53 -13.22 -0.94
C SER A 280 6.22 -13.48 -2.41
N GLY A 281 7.08 -14.21 -3.10
CA GLY A 281 6.85 -14.61 -4.47
C GLY A 281 7.64 -15.88 -4.78
N MET A 282 6.97 -16.92 -5.25
CA MET A 282 7.58 -18.21 -5.57
C MET A 282 8.71 -18.12 -6.60
N TRP A 283 8.69 -17.08 -7.42
CA TRP A 283 9.68 -16.85 -8.48
C TRP A 283 10.75 -15.82 -8.11
N ARG A 284 10.72 -15.28 -6.89
CA ARG A 284 11.73 -14.33 -6.39
C ARG A 284 12.91 -15.09 -5.82
N ARG A 285 14.12 -14.58 -6.02
CA ARG A 285 15.36 -15.26 -5.60
C ARG A 285 15.51 -15.38 -4.08
N GLN A 286 15.03 -14.40 -3.35
CA GLN A 286 15.04 -14.34 -1.89
C GLN A 286 13.94 -13.44 -1.40
N GLU A 287 13.36 -13.79 -0.24
CA GLU A 287 12.52 -12.90 0.50
C GLU A 287 13.33 -11.66 0.92
N TRP A 288 12.70 -10.51 0.75
CA TRP A 288 13.25 -9.27 1.25
C TRP A 288 12.73 -9.00 2.66
N ASP A 289 13.59 -9.29 3.65
CA ASP A 289 13.24 -9.20 5.07
C ASP A 289 12.86 -7.79 5.53
N TYR A 290 13.25 -6.77 4.79
CA TYR A 290 13.01 -5.36 5.12
C TYR A 290 11.97 -4.70 4.21
N SER A 291 11.05 -5.48 3.64
CA SER A 291 10.04 -4.96 2.71
C SER A 291 9.10 -3.93 3.35
N GLY A 292 8.70 -4.13 4.61
CA GLY A 292 7.91 -3.13 5.34
C GLY A 292 8.70 -1.82 5.54
N THR A 293 9.98 -1.93 5.95
CA THR A 293 10.86 -0.76 6.10
C THR A 293 11.03 -0.01 4.78
N GLU A 294 11.34 -0.72 3.69
CA GLU A 294 11.50 -0.10 2.36
C GLU A 294 10.22 0.60 1.92
N ASN A 295 9.09 -0.10 1.95
CA ASN A 295 7.80 0.40 1.47
C ASN A 295 7.28 1.59 2.29
N VAL A 296 7.42 1.54 3.61
CA VAL A 296 6.94 2.62 4.48
C VAL A 296 7.85 3.84 4.37
N LYS A 297 9.18 3.65 4.56
CA LYS A 297 10.10 4.79 4.63
C LYS A 297 10.17 5.57 3.33
N ILE A 298 10.11 4.91 2.16
CA ILE A 298 10.17 5.63 0.89
C ILE A 298 9.02 6.65 0.74
N HIS A 299 7.85 6.33 1.27
CA HIS A 299 6.71 7.25 1.19
C HIS A 299 6.66 8.23 2.35
N MET A 300 6.90 7.75 3.59
CA MET A 300 6.89 8.60 4.79
C MET A 300 7.96 9.69 4.77
N ASN A 301 9.11 9.43 4.15
CA ASN A 301 10.21 10.38 4.11
C ASN A 301 10.23 11.26 2.85
N SER A 302 9.39 10.94 1.86
CA SER A 302 9.39 11.63 0.57
C SER A 302 8.20 12.58 0.37
N TRP A 303 7.06 12.30 0.99
CA TRP A 303 5.83 13.03 0.71
C TRP A 303 5.21 13.60 1.98
N THR A 304 4.69 14.82 1.88
CA THR A 304 3.90 15.47 2.93
C THR A 304 2.41 15.20 2.76
N ASN A 305 1.62 15.39 3.83
CA ASN A 305 0.16 15.38 3.81
C ASN A 305 -0.47 14.09 3.25
N ARG A 306 0.13 12.93 3.51
CA ARG A 306 -0.41 11.63 3.11
C ARG A 306 -0.19 10.60 4.21
N THR A 307 -1.18 9.75 4.39
CA THR A 307 -1.00 8.55 5.20
C THR A 307 -0.37 7.45 4.35
N VAL A 308 0.58 6.75 4.91
CA VAL A 308 1.28 5.64 4.24
C VAL A 308 0.87 4.34 4.90
N ALA A 309 0.31 3.42 4.13
CA ALA A 309 0.01 2.06 4.56
C ALA A 309 0.83 1.03 3.77
N ASN A 310 1.18 -0.07 4.42
CA ASN A 310 1.83 -1.19 3.77
C ASN A 310 1.19 -2.49 4.25
N THR A 311 0.48 -3.17 3.35
CA THR A 311 -0.23 -4.39 3.73
C THR A 311 0.69 -5.60 3.81
N THR A 312 0.50 -6.39 4.85
CA THR A 312 1.10 -7.71 5.00
C THR A 312 0.12 -8.75 4.45
N VAL A 313 0.53 -9.43 3.39
CA VAL A 313 -0.30 -10.42 2.69
C VAL A 313 -0.24 -11.77 3.40
N HIS A 314 -1.41 -12.40 3.54
CA HIS A 314 -1.58 -13.69 4.22
C HIS A 314 -0.87 -14.85 3.51
N PHE A 315 -0.92 -14.90 2.20
CA PHE A 315 -0.45 -16.03 1.38
C PHE A 315 0.92 -15.76 0.75
N VAL A 316 1.61 -16.85 0.42
CA VAL A 316 2.97 -16.80 -0.14
C VAL A 316 3.00 -16.14 -1.52
N ASP A 317 2.09 -16.54 -2.43
CA ASP A 317 2.03 -15.99 -3.80
C ASP A 317 0.67 -16.28 -4.43
N TYR A 318 0.32 -15.55 -5.47
CA TYR A 318 -0.97 -15.69 -6.17
C TYR A 318 -1.26 -17.10 -6.69
N PRO A 319 -0.30 -17.89 -7.22
CA PRO A 319 -0.52 -19.29 -7.54
C PRO A 319 -0.67 -20.21 -6.32
N ALA A 320 -0.19 -19.78 -5.14
CA ALA A 320 -0.16 -20.56 -3.90
C ALA A 320 -0.99 -19.89 -2.78
N ARG A 321 -2.22 -19.49 -3.10
CA ARG A 321 -3.10 -18.73 -2.17
C ARG A 321 -3.58 -19.52 -0.95
N HIS A 322 -3.42 -20.83 -0.97
CA HIS A 322 -3.76 -21.73 0.14
C HIS A 322 -2.63 -21.91 1.16
N ALA A 323 -1.41 -21.50 0.80
CA ALA A 323 -0.26 -21.54 1.69
C ALA A 323 -0.11 -20.18 2.37
N GLY A 324 -0.17 -20.16 3.69
CA GLY A 324 0.08 -18.97 4.51
C GLY A 324 1.54 -18.57 4.46
N GLU A 325 1.80 -17.29 4.62
CA GLU A 325 3.14 -16.75 4.79
C GLU A 325 3.74 -17.25 6.11
N TRP A 326 5.05 -17.32 6.18
CA TRP A 326 5.72 -17.70 7.42
C TRP A 326 5.40 -16.70 8.54
N PRO A 327 4.93 -17.18 9.72
CA PRO A 327 4.43 -16.33 10.79
C PRO A 327 5.37 -15.22 11.22
N HIS A 328 6.66 -15.52 11.35
CA HIS A 328 7.66 -14.55 11.79
C HIS A 328 7.99 -13.51 10.70
N LEU A 329 7.90 -13.87 9.42
CA LEU A 329 8.09 -12.91 8.33
C LEU A 329 6.90 -11.96 8.24
N ALA A 330 5.67 -12.47 8.32
CA ALA A 330 4.46 -11.67 8.34
C ALA A 330 4.45 -10.72 9.56
N GLY A 331 4.78 -11.24 10.74
CA GLY A 331 4.91 -10.43 11.95
C GLY A 331 5.98 -9.35 11.84
N ARG A 332 7.15 -9.67 11.27
CA ARG A 332 8.23 -8.70 11.04
C ARG A 332 7.77 -7.55 10.13
N ARG A 333 7.02 -7.83 9.07
CA ARG A 333 6.47 -6.81 8.17
C ARG A 333 5.55 -5.84 8.92
N LEU A 334 4.65 -6.35 9.77
CA LEU A 334 3.77 -5.51 10.59
C LEU A 334 4.56 -4.68 11.61
N ILE A 335 5.56 -5.27 12.28
CA ILE A 335 6.43 -4.53 13.21
C ILE A 335 7.18 -3.41 12.47
N GLN A 336 7.70 -3.67 11.27
CA GLN A 336 8.35 -2.65 10.46
C GLN A 336 7.39 -1.51 10.10
N ASN A 337 6.14 -1.80 9.74
CA ASN A 337 5.14 -0.77 9.53
C ASN A 337 4.98 0.11 10.79
N MET A 338 4.71 -0.53 11.92
CA MET A 338 4.45 0.11 13.20
C MET A 338 5.61 1.01 13.67
N ILE A 339 6.85 0.50 13.65
CA ILE A 339 8.02 1.26 14.15
C ILE A 339 8.41 2.45 13.24
N HIS A 340 7.92 2.48 12.01
CA HIS A 340 8.12 3.58 11.09
C HIS A 340 6.91 4.52 11.00
N GLY A 341 5.88 4.33 11.84
CA GLY A 341 4.72 5.22 11.93
C GLY A 341 3.60 4.91 10.95
N ALA A 342 3.69 3.82 10.19
CA ALA A 342 2.59 3.38 9.36
C ALA A 342 1.57 2.55 10.16
N PRO A 343 0.28 2.57 9.79
CA PRO A 343 -0.75 1.73 10.39
C PRO A 343 -0.46 0.24 10.18
N LEU A 344 -1.06 -0.59 11.01
CA LEU A 344 -1.09 -2.02 10.77
C LEU A 344 -2.09 -2.33 9.66
N ASP A 345 -1.67 -3.12 8.68
CA ASP A 345 -2.49 -3.47 7.53
C ASP A 345 -2.27 -4.95 7.17
N TYR A 346 -3.34 -5.73 7.24
CA TYR A 346 -3.33 -7.16 6.98
C TYR A 346 -4.35 -7.53 5.92
N TYR A 347 -3.95 -8.35 4.94
CA TYR A 347 -4.74 -8.75 3.80
C TYR A 347 -4.83 -10.26 3.63
N MET A 348 -6.05 -10.76 3.45
CA MET A 348 -6.33 -12.15 3.11
C MET A 348 -7.30 -12.28 1.92
N ILE A 349 -7.24 -13.37 1.19
CA ILE A 349 -8.23 -13.72 0.16
C ILE A 349 -9.31 -14.58 0.78
N GLY A 350 -10.58 -14.26 0.50
CA GLY A 350 -11.73 -14.91 1.10
C GLY A 350 -11.94 -14.49 2.55
N ARG A 351 -12.42 -15.40 3.36
CA ARG A 351 -12.76 -15.18 4.78
C ARG A 351 -11.76 -15.86 5.70
N LEU A 352 -11.64 -15.38 6.93
CA LEU A 352 -10.68 -15.92 7.89
C LEU A 352 -10.94 -17.39 8.21
N GLU A 353 -12.18 -17.76 8.39
CA GLU A 353 -12.60 -19.13 8.72
C GLU A 353 -12.32 -20.12 7.58
N ASN A 354 -12.19 -19.65 6.34
CA ASN A 354 -11.89 -20.47 5.17
C ASN A 354 -10.39 -20.53 4.83
N GLN A 355 -9.52 -19.92 5.64
CA GLN A 355 -8.07 -20.06 5.42
C GLN A 355 -7.63 -21.48 5.84
N GLU A 356 -6.97 -22.19 4.93
CA GLU A 356 -6.43 -23.54 5.20
C GLU A 356 -5.22 -23.45 6.12
N ASP A 357 -4.30 -22.52 5.85
CA ASP A 357 -3.14 -22.23 6.68
C ASP A 357 -3.40 -21.01 7.57
N ARG A 358 -3.45 -21.23 8.87
CA ARG A 358 -3.76 -20.20 9.87
C ARG A 358 -2.59 -19.92 10.82
N ALA A 359 -1.42 -20.51 10.56
CA ALA A 359 -0.30 -20.46 11.49
C ALA A 359 0.15 -19.03 11.84
N LEU A 360 0.00 -18.09 10.91
CA LEU A 360 0.41 -16.70 11.12
C LEU A 360 -0.60 -15.87 11.93
N ILE A 361 -1.89 -16.27 11.98
CA ILE A 361 -2.97 -15.46 12.56
C ILE A 361 -2.73 -15.11 14.04
N PRO A 362 -2.32 -16.04 14.93
CA PRO A 362 -2.04 -15.69 16.32
C PRO A 362 -0.95 -14.63 16.46
N VAL A 363 0.13 -14.73 15.70
CA VAL A 363 1.24 -13.75 15.72
C VAL A 363 0.76 -12.37 15.29
N LEU A 364 -0.08 -12.30 14.25
CA LEU A 364 -0.64 -11.02 13.79
C LEU A 364 -1.58 -10.42 14.83
N LYS A 365 -2.44 -11.22 15.46
CA LYS A 365 -3.33 -10.75 16.54
C LYS A 365 -2.56 -10.20 17.73
N ASP A 366 -1.47 -10.85 18.14
CA ASP A 366 -0.62 -10.37 19.22
C ASP A 366 -0.03 -8.98 18.90
N ILE A 367 0.41 -8.75 17.64
CA ILE A 367 0.94 -7.45 17.20
C ILE A 367 -0.17 -6.40 17.15
N PHE A 368 -1.35 -6.75 16.65
CA PHE A 368 -2.51 -5.85 16.61
C PHE A 368 -2.95 -5.46 18.03
N ASN A 369 -2.99 -6.40 18.97
CA ASN A 369 -3.28 -6.14 20.38
C ASN A 369 -2.23 -5.22 21.01
N PHE A 370 -0.93 -5.51 20.80
CA PHE A 370 0.15 -4.66 21.27
C PHE A 370 0.03 -3.22 20.75
N HIS A 371 -0.26 -3.05 19.47
CA HIS A 371 -0.48 -1.72 18.89
C HIS A 371 -1.69 -1.03 19.53
N ALA A 372 -2.80 -1.74 19.72
CA ALA A 372 -4.01 -1.18 20.33
C ALA A 372 -3.77 -0.70 21.78
N GLU A 373 -3.02 -1.47 22.56
CA GLU A 373 -2.67 -1.14 23.95
C GLU A 373 -1.68 0.01 24.08
N ASN A 374 -0.92 0.30 23.00
CA ASN A 374 0.17 1.27 22.99
C ASN A 374 -0.02 2.37 21.93
N GLU A 375 -1.23 2.57 21.43
CA GLU A 375 -1.54 3.45 20.29
C GLU A 375 -0.96 4.86 20.42
N GLY A 376 -0.97 5.42 21.63
CA GLY A 376 -0.43 6.74 21.92
C GLY A 376 1.08 6.90 21.58
N TYR A 377 1.84 5.81 21.56
CA TYR A 377 3.26 5.86 21.18
C TYR A 377 3.47 5.85 19.66
N PHE A 378 2.44 5.53 18.88
CA PHE A 378 2.50 5.44 17.42
C PHE A 378 1.86 6.66 16.73
N THR A 379 1.51 7.68 17.50
CA THR A 379 0.96 8.95 17.02
C THR A 379 2.10 9.93 16.75
N ASP A 380 2.04 10.64 15.62
CA ASP A 380 2.97 11.71 15.24
C ASP A 380 4.46 11.27 15.21
N ILE A 381 4.72 10.05 14.77
CA ILE A 381 6.09 9.54 14.61
C ILE A 381 6.80 10.30 13.48
N HIS A 382 8.01 10.77 13.76
CA HIS A 382 8.89 11.38 12.77
C HIS A 382 10.32 10.85 12.90
N SER A 383 11.03 10.81 11.78
CA SER A 383 12.38 10.26 11.74
C SER A 383 13.42 11.22 12.31
N LEU A 384 14.29 10.69 13.19
CA LEU A 384 15.49 11.37 13.69
C LEU A 384 16.76 11.00 12.91
N ALA A 385 16.64 10.23 11.83
CA ALA A 385 17.78 9.79 11.03
C ALA A 385 18.55 10.98 10.44
N ARG A 386 19.87 10.84 10.40
CA ARG A 386 20.77 11.83 9.81
C ARG A 386 21.44 11.34 8.52
N VAL A 387 21.03 10.15 8.05
CA VAL A 387 21.46 9.55 6.79
C VAL A 387 20.26 9.44 5.88
N ALA A 388 20.33 9.97 4.67
CA ALA A 388 19.34 9.80 3.62
C ALA A 388 19.90 8.85 2.56
N VAL A 389 19.11 7.85 2.14
CA VAL A 389 19.44 6.94 1.05
C VAL A 389 18.46 7.17 -0.09
N VAL A 390 18.92 7.61 -1.24
CA VAL A 390 18.07 7.73 -2.42
C VAL A 390 17.80 6.34 -2.99
N ARG A 391 16.55 6.06 -3.34
CA ARG A 391 16.20 4.77 -3.93
C ARG A 391 16.84 4.64 -5.32
N GLY A 392 17.80 3.72 -5.43
CA GLY A 392 18.49 3.38 -6.66
C GLY A 392 18.15 1.98 -7.20
N PRO A 393 18.98 1.41 -8.07
CA PRO A 393 18.86 0.04 -8.55
C PRO A 393 18.78 -0.96 -7.39
N GLN A 394 17.89 -1.94 -7.50
CA GLN A 394 17.42 -2.74 -6.38
C GLN A 394 18.52 -3.47 -5.61
N ASP A 395 19.48 -4.08 -6.28
CA ASP A 395 20.48 -4.91 -5.61
C ASP A 395 21.44 -4.07 -4.77
N GLU A 396 21.98 -2.98 -5.32
CA GLU A 396 22.89 -2.06 -4.64
C GLU A 396 22.18 -1.33 -3.48
N PHE A 397 21.01 -0.80 -3.76
CA PHE A 397 20.18 -0.10 -2.77
C PHE A 397 19.83 -1.02 -1.60
N ARG A 398 19.33 -2.24 -1.85
CA ARG A 398 18.97 -3.18 -0.78
C ARG A 398 20.17 -3.68 -0.01
N GLY A 399 21.33 -3.83 -0.67
CA GLY A 399 22.59 -4.14 0.00
C GLY A 399 22.96 -3.08 1.04
N LEU A 400 22.85 -1.80 0.68
CA LEU A 400 23.08 -0.67 1.59
C LEU A 400 22.04 -0.61 2.71
N LEU A 401 20.76 -0.76 2.41
CA LEU A 401 19.71 -0.81 3.44
C LEU A 401 19.97 -1.91 4.47
N ARG A 402 20.38 -3.08 4.00
CA ARG A 402 20.74 -4.20 4.87
C ARG A 402 21.92 -3.86 5.77
N ILE A 403 22.99 -3.31 5.20
CA ILE A 403 24.16 -2.89 5.96
C ILE A 403 23.78 -1.87 7.04
N LEU A 404 23.00 -0.83 6.69
CA LEU A 404 22.58 0.18 7.65
C LEU A 404 21.70 -0.40 8.76
N SER A 405 20.70 -1.23 8.38
CA SER A 405 19.79 -1.88 9.32
C SER A 405 20.51 -2.80 10.30
N GLU A 406 21.37 -3.68 9.79
CA GLU A 406 22.10 -4.68 10.60
C GLU A 406 23.19 -4.06 11.49
N ASN A 407 23.66 -2.86 11.16
CA ASN A 407 24.59 -2.08 12.00
C ASN A 407 23.89 -1.00 12.86
N HIS A 408 22.55 -1.03 12.92
CA HIS A 408 21.75 -0.08 13.73
C HIS A 408 22.02 1.41 13.42
N ILE A 409 22.31 1.73 12.15
CA ILE A 409 22.47 3.09 11.68
C ILE A 409 21.11 3.61 11.23
N PRO A 410 20.51 4.60 11.91
CA PRO A 410 19.25 5.19 11.48
C PRO A 410 19.37 5.86 10.11
N PHE A 411 18.47 5.57 9.21
CA PHE A 411 18.44 6.16 7.87
C PHE A 411 17.01 6.45 7.41
N ASP A 412 16.87 7.38 6.48
CA ASP A 412 15.65 7.64 5.73
C ASP A 412 15.82 7.18 4.28
N ILE A 413 14.71 6.83 3.62
CA ILE A 413 14.70 6.49 2.22
C ILE A 413 14.00 7.60 1.46
N LEU A 414 14.67 8.18 0.48
CA LEU A 414 14.11 9.23 -0.37
C LEU A 414 13.75 8.67 -1.75
N HIS A 415 12.56 9.00 -2.21
CA HIS A 415 12.21 8.78 -3.61
C HIS A 415 13.10 9.67 -4.50
N PRO A 416 13.55 9.20 -5.67
CA PRO A 416 14.39 9.99 -6.55
C PRO A 416 13.87 11.38 -6.89
N LEU A 417 12.56 11.53 -7.07
CA LEU A 417 11.92 12.82 -7.33
C LEU A 417 12.18 13.87 -6.21
N CYS A 418 12.49 13.42 -4.99
CA CYS A 418 12.81 14.33 -3.89
C CYS A 418 14.15 15.03 -4.03
N LEU A 419 14.95 14.69 -5.02
CA LEU A 419 16.13 15.46 -5.40
C LEU A 419 15.77 16.69 -6.25
N ASP A 420 14.59 16.73 -6.85
CA ASP A 420 14.06 17.94 -7.51
C ASP A 420 13.80 19.04 -6.46
N PRO A 421 14.36 20.24 -6.63
CA PRO A 421 14.17 21.35 -5.69
C PRO A 421 12.70 21.83 -5.58
N GLY A 422 11.84 21.50 -6.55
CA GLY A 422 10.42 21.84 -6.54
C GLY A 422 9.56 20.89 -5.69
N ILE A 423 10.10 19.79 -5.24
CA ILE A 423 9.36 18.80 -4.42
C ILE A 423 9.54 19.10 -2.93
N GLU A 424 8.42 19.30 -2.23
CA GLU A 424 8.40 19.45 -0.78
C GLU A 424 8.48 18.09 -0.10
N THR A 425 9.39 17.95 0.85
CA THR A 425 9.61 16.73 1.63
C THR A 425 9.41 17.00 3.12
N PRO A 426 9.00 15.99 3.92
CA PRO A 426 8.84 16.14 5.37
C PRO A 426 10.09 16.67 6.07
N LYS A 427 11.25 16.35 5.52
CA LYS A 427 12.55 16.71 6.02
C LYS A 427 13.43 17.21 4.87
N LYS A 428 14.07 18.36 5.04
CA LYS A 428 14.91 18.96 4.01
C LYS A 428 16.21 18.17 3.82
N LEU A 429 16.80 18.24 2.62
CA LEU A 429 18.07 17.57 2.33
C LEU A 429 19.19 18.05 3.27
N GLU A 430 19.17 19.32 3.64
CA GLU A 430 20.13 19.96 4.54
C GLU A 430 20.04 19.47 6.00
N ASP A 431 18.97 18.79 6.38
CA ASP A 431 18.80 18.21 7.72
C ASP A 431 19.53 16.87 7.86
N TYR A 432 20.05 16.31 6.77
CA TYR A 432 20.86 15.09 6.78
C TYR A 432 22.34 15.40 6.77
N ASP A 433 23.13 14.61 7.50
CA ASP A 433 24.61 14.72 7.49
C ASP A 433 25.21 14.01 6.27
N VAL A 434 24.55 12.94 5.82
CA VAL A 434 25.02 12.09 4.73
C VAL A 434 23.88 11.77 3.76
N LEU A 435 24.13 12.04 2.49
CA LEU A 435 23.33 11.59 1.36
C LEU A 435 24.00 10.38 0.70
N VAL A 436 23.26 9.27 0.56
CA VAL A 436 23.76 8.05 -0.09
C VAL A 436 23.10 7.88 -1.45
N LEU A 437 23.91 7.71 -2.49
CA LEU A 437 23.50 7.53 -3.88
C LEU A 437 23.92 6.12 -4.37
N PRO A 438 23.06 5.09 -4.21
CA PRO A 438 23.40 3.71 -4.58
C PRO A 438 23.22 3.50 -6.08
N ASP A 439 24.32 3.49 -6.85
CA ASP A 439 24.37 3.34 -8.32
C ASP A 439 23.31 4.19 -9.06
N TYR A 440 23.02 5.37 -8.52
CA TYR A 440 22.01 6.26 -9.06
C TYR A 440 22.59 7.06 -10.24
N ARG A 441 22.40 6.54 -11.44
CA ARG A 441 23.11 6.98 -12.66
C ARG A 441 22.52 8.22 -13.30
N ASN A 442 21.19 8.35 -13.27
CA ASN A 442 20.44 9.31 -14.05
C ASN A 442 20.06 10.54 -13.21
N LEU A 443 20.92 11.54 -13.20
CA LEU A 443 20.66 12.83 -12.54
C LEU A 443 20.40 13.93 -13.60
N SER A 444 19.47 14.85 -13.30
CA SER A 444 19.33 16.09 -14.06
C SER A 444 20.36 17.13 -13.61
N ASP A 445 20.56 18.17 -14.42
CA ASP A 445 21.45 19.28 -14.06
C ASP A 445 20.98 19.98 -12.78
N GLU A 446 19.67 20.11 -12.56
CA GLU A 446 19.07 20.70 -11.36
C GLU A 446 19.31 19.85 -10.12
N GLU A 447 19.18 18.52 -10.25
CA GLU A 447 19.49 17.59 -9.15
C GLU A 447 20.97 17.60 -8.81
N VAL A 448 21.86 17.63 -9.80
CA VAL A 448 23.30 17.78 -9.59
C VAL A 448 23.61 19.10 -8.89
N ALA A 449 23.07 20.22 -9.37
CA ALA A 449 23.27 21.52 -8.74
C ALA A 449 22.78 21.56 -7.27
N ARG A 450 21.68 20.87 -6.96
CA ARG A 450 21.17 20.74 -5.58
C ARG A 450 22.12 19.92 -4.70
N ILE A 451 22.66 18.82 -5.22
CA ILE A 451 23.63 17.99 -4.50
C ILE A 451 24.93 18.77 -4.26
N ASP A 452 25.44 19.49 -5.27
CA ASP A 452 26.64 20.34 -5.13
C ASP A 452 26.43 21.37 -4.04
N LYS A 453 25.31 22.08 -4.05
CA LYS A 453 24.99 23.05 -3.00
C LYS A 453 24.91 22.43 -1.61
N TYR A 454 24.34 21.21 -1.50
CA TYR A 454 24.28 20.44 -0.25
C TYR A 454 25.71 20.17 0.27
N VAL A 455 26.65 19.77 -0.61
CA VAL A 455 28.06 19.52 -0.25
C VAL A 455 28.77 20.82 0.12
N GLU A 456 28.58 21.91 -0.63
CA GLU A 456 29.12 23.23 -0.32
C GLU A 456 28.71 23.72 1.09
N ASN A 457 27.49 23.37 1.52
CA ASN A 457 26.98 23.69 2.85
C ASN A 457 27.44 22.70 3.95
N GLY A 458 28.34 21.76 3.63
CA GLY A 458 28.95 20.86 4.60
C GLY A 458 28.32 19.46 4.67
N GLY A 459 27.32 19.17 3.85
CA GLY A 459 26.76 17.83 3.67
C GLY A 459 27.79 16.87 3.07
N LYS A 460 27.62 15.58 3.31
CA LYS A 460 28.52 14.53 2.80
C LYS A 460 27.77 13.63 1.85
N VAL A 461 28.40 13.24 0.74
CA VAL A 461 27.84 12.29 -0.22
C VAL A 461 28.63 11.00 -0.20
N LEU A 462 27.93 9.88 -0.02
CA LEU A 462 28.46 8.55 -0.24
C LEU A 462 27.82 8.01 -1.53
N ALA A 463 28.61 7.84 -2.56
CA ALA A 463 28.16 7.31 -3.86
C ALA A 463 28.80 5.96 -4.12
N THR A 464 28.00 5.00 -4.61
CA THR A 464 28.47 3.66 -4.99
C THR A 464 28.13 3.37 -6.45
N GLY A 465 28.81 2.43 -7.07
CA GLY A 465 28.59 2.10 -8.48
C GLY A 465 29.03 3.22 -9.42
N PHE A 466 28.13 3.64 -10.31
CA PHE A 466 28.38 4.66 -11.35
C PHE A 466 27.38 5.83 -11.24
N PRO A 467 27.35 6.56 -10.14
CA PRO A 467 26.38 7.63 -9.94
C PRO A 467 26.64 8.80 -10.91
N SER A 468 25.57 9.48 -11.35
CA SER A 468 25.64 10.68 -12.20
C SER A 468 26.46 10.50 -13.50
N THR A 469 26.41 9.33 -14.09
CA THR A 469 27.11 9.04 -15.36
C THR A 469 26.23 9.18 -16.59
N GLN A 470 24.96 9.42 -16.40
CA GLN A 470 23.96 9.50 -17.46
C GLN A 470 22.98 10.64 -17.16
N ASP A 471 22.45 11.27 -18.20
CA ASP A 471 21.30 12.17 -18.06
C ASP A 471 19.99 11.41 -17.77
N LYS A 472 18.87 12.12 -17.59
CA LYS A 472 17.54 11.50 -17.36
C LYS A 472 17.07 10.58 -18.48
N LEU A 473 17.63 10.72 -19.67
CA LEU A 473 17.33 9.87 -20.83
C LEU A 473 18.25 8.66 -20.93
N GLY A 474 19.28 8.56 -20.08
CA GLY A 474 20.24 7.46 -20.06
C GLY A 474 21.37 7.59 -21.10
N ASN A 475 21.65 8.82 -21.56
CA ASN A 475 22.77 9.10 -22.48
C ASN A 475 24.07 9.35 -21.71
#